data_c075d161a2f53570801c4290bfebbd34
#
_entry.id   c075d161a2f53570801c4290bfebbd34
#
_cell.length_a   1.000
_cell.length_b   1.000
_cell.length_c   1.000
_cell.angle_alpha   90.00
_cell.angle_beta   90.00
_cell.angle_gamma   90.00
#
_symmetry.space_group_name_H-M   'P 1'
#
loop_
_entity.id
_entity.type
_entity.pdbx_description
1 polymer ?
#
loop_
_entity_poly.entity_id
_entity_poly.type
_entity_poly.pdbx_seq_one_letter_code
_entity_poly.pdbx_strand_id
1 'polypeptide(L)'
;IDKNPESISLLQARFDLRGIVGNALSPALLTEASANDTDLLIAVTSSDETNLATTLLADKLFNIPTRIARVRNEELRSYPRILKEEGFSATTIIWPEQALTRYLVKLINIPEALQVQEFAEGRVSLVVVRAEAGGPMVGGPVGELNAHIPNACARIAALFRRNQCLSITGNTLIEAGDEVTFVADARHARLVTTQLKRRAKA
;
A
#
# COMPACT_ATOMS: atom_id res chain seq x y z
N ILE A 1 21.81 -5.66 1.04
CA ILE A 1 22.76 -6.14 2.06
C ILE A 1 21.98 -6.90 3.13
N ASP A 2 22.38 -8.09 3.49
CA ASP A 2 21.81 -8.86 4.61
C ASP A 2 22.93 -9.65 5.31
N LYS A 3 22.79 -9.88 6.63
CA LYS A 3 23.74 -10.70 7.38
C LYS A 3 23.59 -12.19 7.11
N ASN A 4 22.41 -12.64 6.64
CA ASN A 4 22.11 -14.03 6.37
C ASN A 4 22.40 -14.38 4.90
N PRO A 5 23.40 -15.23 4.60
CA PRO A 5 23.74 -15.63 3.25
C PRO A 5 22.62 -16.45 2.56
N GLU A 6 21.83 -17.21 3.32
CA GLU A 6 20.72 -17.99 2.76
C GLU A 6 19.62 -17.07 2.23
N SER A 7 19.29 -16.01 2.98
CA SER A 7 18.31 -15.00 2.54
C SER A 7 18.77 -14.32 1.24
N ILE A 8 20.03 -13.98 1.13
CA ILE A 8 20.62 -13.40 -0.08
C ILE A 8 20.50 -14.38 -1.25
N SER A 9 20.89 -15.65 -1.06
CA SER A 9 20.83 -16.67 -2.11
C SER A 9 19.41 -16.91 -2.60
N LEU A 10 18.42 -16.97 -1.69
CA LEU A 10 17.01 -17.12 -2.03
C LEU A 10 16.47 -15.94 -2.84
N LEU A 11 16.85 -14.72 -2.48
CA LEU A 11 16.42 -13.53 -3.20
C LEU A 11 17.05 -13.45 -4.59
N GLN A 12 18.34 -13.75 -4.73
CA GLN A 12 19.03 -13.77 -6.03
C GLN A 12 18.50 -14.88 -6.95
N ALA A 13 18.02 -16.00 -6.40
CA ALA A 13 17.38 -17.07 -7.19
C ALA A 13 16.02 -16.65 -7.78
N ARG A 14 15.35 -15.64 -7.20
CA ARG A 14 13.99 -15.22 -7.57
C ARG A 14 13.93 -13.87 -8.27
N PHE A 15 14.90 -13.02 -8.02
CA PHE A 15 14.91 -11.63 -8.50
C PHE A 15 16.28 -11.30 -9.09
N ASP A 16 16.28 -10.48 -10.12
CA ASP A 16 17.49 -9.91 -10.68
C ASP A 16 17.99 -8.79 -9.75
N LEU A 17 18.83 -9.16 -8.79
CA LEU A 17 19.44 -8.25 -7.82
C LEU A 17 20.85 -8.67 -7.46
N ARG A 18 21.68 -7.70 -7.07
CA ARG A 18 22.99 -7.94 -6.48
C ARG A 18 22.86 -8.03 -4.96
N GLY A 19 23.13 -9.21 -4.40
CA GLY A 19 23.16 -9.45 -2.95
C GLY A 19 24.56 -9.32 -2.38
N ILE A 20 24.67 -8.69 -1.21
CA ILE A 20 25.94 -8.57 -0.45
C ILE A 20 25.68 -9.10 0.94
N VAL A 21 26.51 -10.08 1.39
CA VAL A 21 26.40 -10.64 2.73
C VAL A 21 27.20 -9.80 3.70
N GLY A 22 26.57 -9.23 4.73
CA GLY A 22 27.28 -8.52 5.78
C GLY A 22 26.44 -7.53 6.58
N ASN A 23 27.14 -6.69 7.34
CA ASN A 23 26.51 -5.69 8.21
C ASN A 23 26.26 -4.38 7.46
N ALA A 24 25.02 -3.94 7.42
CA ALA A 24 24.63 -2.67 6.80
C ALA A 24 25.28 -1.41 7.42
N LEU A 25 25.88 -1.53 8.61
CA LEU A 25 26.65 -0.46 9.25
C LEU A 25 28.12 -0.40 8.80
N SER A 26 28.54 -1.26 7.87
CA SER A 26 29.90 -1.21 7.32
C SER A 26 29.97 -0.23 6.14
N PRO A 27 30.72 0.89 6.24
CA PRO A 27 30.90 1.79 5.11
C PRO A 27 31.52 1.12 3.89
N ALA A 28 32.44 0.16 4.11
CA ALA A 28 33.06 -0.59 3.02
C ALA A 28 32.02 -1.41 2.23
N LEU A 29 31.08 -2.09 2.90
CA LEU A 29 30.02 -2.84 2.25
C LEU A 29 29.00 -1.92 1.56
N LEU A 30 28.73 -0.76 2.14
CA LEU A 30 27.88 0.26 1.48
C LEU A 30 28.56 0.77 0.19
N THR A 31 29.88 1.02 0.22
CA THR A 31 30.65 1.38 -0.98
C THR A 31 30.62 0.26 -2.02
N GLU A 32 30.80 -1.00 -1.59
CA GLU A 32 30.68 -2.17 -2.46
C GLU A 32 29.29 -2.27 -3.12
N ALA A 33 28.26 -1.87 -2.37
CA ALA A 33 26.87 -1.79 -2.87
C ALA A 33 26.60 -0.57 -3.75
N SER A 34 27.62 0.19 -4.15
CA SER A 34 27.52 1.39 -4.96
C SER A 34 26.74 2.53 -4.29
N ALA A 35 26.89 2.69 -2.98
CA ALA A 35 26.19 3.74 -2.22
C ALA A 35 26.49 5.16 -2.73
N ASN A 36 27.65 5.40 -3.34
CA ASN A 36 28.02 6.70 -3.93
C ASN A 36 27.11 7.11 -5.14
N ASP A 37 26.54 6.12 -5.82
CA ASP A 37 25.69 6.33 -7.01
C ASP A 37 24.23 5.96 -6.72
N THR A 38 23.84 5.93 -5.44
CA THR A 38 22.50 5.49 -5.00
C THR A 38 21.59 6.70 -4.74
N ASP A 39 20.39 6.69 -5.32
CA ASP A 39 19.35 7.71 -5.09
C ASP A 39 18.43 7.36 -3.93
N LEU A 40 18.27 6.09 -3.62
CA LEU A 40 17.33 5.60 -2.61
C LEU A 40 17.95 4.50 -1.74
N LEU A 41 17.94 4.70 -0.43
CA LEU A 41 18.29 3.66 0.55
C LEU A 41 17.05 3.26 1.34
N ILE A 42 16.84 1.95 1.50
CA ILE A 42 15.75 1.39 2.32
C ILE A 42 16.36 0.48 3.39
N ALA A 43 16.30 0.91 4.65
CA ALA A 43 16.79 0.17 5.81
C ALA A 43 15.62 -0.52 6.53
N VAL A 44 15.53 -1.84 6.41
CA VAL A 44 14.42 -2.66 6.93
C VAL A 44 14.90 -3.91 7.67
N THR A 45 16.06 -3.82 8.31
CA THR A 45 16.59 -4.92 9.15
C THR A 45 15.71 -5.16 10.38
N SER A 46 15.96 -6.21 11.13
CA SER A 46 15.20 -6.52 12.36
C SER A 46 15.45 -5.55 13.52
N SER A 47 16.50 -4.68 13.46
CA SER A 47 16.87 -3.72 14.49
C SER A 47 16.59 -2.29 14.05
N ASP A 48 15.81 -1.56 14.86
CA ASP A 48 15.53 -0.13 14.64
C ASP A 48 16.80 0.71 14.70
N GLU A 49 17.71 0.39 15.62
CA GLU A 49 18.99 1.06 15.78
C GLU A 49 19.85 0.90 14.52
N THR A 50 19.91 -0.31 13.97
CA THR A 50 20.63 -0.57 12.72
C THR A 50 20.01 0.21 11.57
N ASN A 51 18.68 0.22 11.46
CA ASN A 51 17.99 0.94 10.39
C ASN A 51 18.26 2.44 10.46
N LEU A 52 18.13 3.03 11.65
CA LEU A 52 18.37 4.45 11.86
C LEU A 52 19.86 4.82 11.67
N ALA A 53 20.77 4.04 12.20
CA ALA A 53 22.21 4.28 12.01
C ALA A 53 22.60 4.16 10.53
N THR A 54 21.99 3.22 9.79
CA THR A 54 22.26 3.08 8.35
C THR A 54 21.79 4.31 7.57
N THR A 55 20.63 4.91 7.90
CA THR A 55 20.19 6.16 7.26
C THR A 55 21.13 7.33 7.56
N LEU A 56 21.68 7.39 8.78
CA LEU A 56 22.66 8.40 9.13
C LEU A 56 23.96 8.24 8.33
N LEU A 57 24.49 7.03 8.22
CA LEU A 57 25.69 6.75 7.40
C LEU A 57 25.43 7.09 5.92
N ALA A 58 24.25 6.73 5.40
CA ALA A 58 23.87 7.02 4.03
C ALA A 58 23.82 8.51 3.73
N ASP A 59 23.39 9.33 4.69
CA ASP A 59 23.40 10.78 4.58
C ASP A 59 24.82 11.35 4.67
N LYS A 60 25.53 11.02 5.77
CA LYS A 60 26.79 11.71 6.11
C LYS A 60 27.98 11.27 5.28
N LEU A 61 28.01 10.03 4.81
CA LEU A 61 29.16 9.50 4.05
C LEU A 61 28.89 9.46 2.54
N PHE A 62 27.64 9.26 2.12
CA PHE A 62 27.31 8.99 0.73
C PHE A 62 26.35 10.00 0.10
N ASN A 63 25.80 10.94 0.90
CA ASN A 63 24.83 11.95 0.45
C ASN A 63 23.62 11.36 -0.30
N ILE A 64 23.16 10.16 0.08
CA ILE A 64 21.99 9.52 -0.56
C ILE A 64 20.74 10.38 -0.29
N PRO A 65 20.04 10.90 -1.31
CA PRO A 65 18.98 11.88 -1.11
C PRO A 65 17.73 11.32 -0.45
N THR A 66 17.36 10.06 -0.74
CA THR A 66 16.15 9.45 -0.17
C THR A 66 16.54 8.29 0.74
N ARG A 67 16.17 8.39 2.00
CA ARG A 67 16.53 7.43 3.04
C ARG A 67 15.30 7.00 3.83
N ILE A 68 14.89 5.75 3.66
CA ILE A 68 13.71 5.16 4.30
C ILE A 68 14.18 4.20 5.39
N ALA A 69 13.67 4.38 6.61
CA ALA A 69 13.91 3.46 7.71
C ALA A 69 12.62 2.83 8.22
N ARG A 70 12.64 1.53 8.52
CA ARG A 70 11.61 0.87 9.30
C ARG A 70 11.92 1.03 10.79
N VAL A 71 10.94 1.53 11.55
CA VAL A 71 11.02 1.67 13.00
C VAL A 71 9.77 1.06 13.63
N ARG A 72 9.94 0.23 14.66
CA ARG A 72 8.87 -0.43 15.40
C ARG A 72 8.64 0.19 16.78
N ASN A 73 9.70 0.77 17.38
CA ASN A 73 9.58 1.42 18.68
C ASN A 73 8.67 2.65 18.60
N GLU A 74 7.43 2.50 19.06
CA GLU A 74 6.40 3.54 19.01
C GLU A 74 6.75 4.78 19.85
N GLU A 75 7.57 4.66 20.88
CA GLU A 75 8.00 5.80 21.71
C GLU A 75 8.73 6.85 20.88
N LEU A 76 9.52 6.41 19.88
CA LEU A 76 10.25 7.30 18.99
C LEU A 76 9.34 8.21 18.12
N ARG A 77 8.05 7.87 17.99
CA ARG A 77 7.09 8.69 17.23
C ARG A 77 6.88 10.08 17.85
N SER A 78 7.04 10.17 19.15
CA SER A 78 6.94 11.44 19.87
C SER A 78 8.14 12.37 19.62
N TYR A 79 9.19 11.85 18.97
CA TYR A 79 10.45 12.56 18.73
C TYR A 79 10.80 12.63 17.23
N PRO A 80 9.92 13.18 16.36
CA PRO A 80 10.12 13.14 14.90
C PRO A 80 11.38 13.88 14.44
N ARG A 81 11.87 14.87 15.19
CA ARG A 81 13.09 15.61 14.86
C ARG A 81 14.32 14.75 14.93
N ILE A 82 14.44 13.90 15.97
CA ILE A 82 15.60 13.01 16.13
C ILE A 82 15.66 11.93 15.04
N LEU A 83 14.49 11.53 14.49
CA LEU A 83 14.42 10.54 13.42
C LEU A 83 14.81 11.12 12.05
N LYS A 84 14.57 12.41 11.85
CA LYS A 84 14.78 13.12 10.59
C LYS A 84 16.08 13.91 10.58
N GLU A 85 16.07 15.09 10.02
CA GLU A 85 17.23 15.91 9.70
C GLU A 85 18.16 16.24 10.88
N GLU A 86 17.60 16.44 12.07
CA GLU A 86 18.36 16.82 13.27
C GLU A 86 19.09 15.62 13.93
N GLY A 87 18.80 14.40 13.53
CA GLY A 87 19.34 13.18 14.15
C GLY A 87 19.73 12.11 13.14
N PHE A 88 18.89 11.11 12.96
CA PHE A 88 19.21 9.94 12.13
C PHE A 88 19.08 10.15 10.63
N SER A 89 18.73 11.33 10.19
CA SER A 89 18.66 11.73 8.77
C SER A 89 17.72 10.90 7.90
N ALA A 90 16.73 10.20 8.47
CA ALA A 90 15.73 9.48 7.68
C ALA A 90 14.77 10.47 7.00
N THR A 91 14.60 10.35 5.68
CA THR A 91 13.61 11.17 4.95
C THR A 91 12.19 10.66 5.17
N THR A 92 12.05 9.35 5.35
CA THR A 92 10.76 8.68 5.61
C THR A 92 10.92 7.57 6.64
N ILE A 93 10.00 7.51 7.58
CA ILE A 93 9.92 6.40 8.54
C ILE A 93 8.68 5.55 8.24
N ILE A 94 8.88 4.24 8.15
CA ILE A 94 7.81 3.26 8.02
C ILE A 94 7.53 2.66 9.42
N TRP A 95 6.27 2.77 9.84
CA TRP A 95 5.73 2.17 11.06
C TRP A 95 4.83 0.99 10.69
N PRO A 96 5.33 -0.27 10.68
CA PRO A 96 4.60 -1.42 10.13
C PRO A 96 3.26 -1.67 10.81
N GLU A 97 3.25 -1.62 12.14
CA GLU A 97 2.08 -1.88 12.97
C GLU A 97 0.97 -0.83 12.70
N GLN A 98 1.36 0.43 12.56
CA GLN A 98 0.43 1.51 12.23
C GLN A 98 -0.10 1.38 10.80
N ALA A 99 0.75 1.01 9.84
CA ALA A 99 0.32 0.80 8.47
C ALA A 99 -0.72 -0.32 8.39
N LEU A 100 -0.47 -1.43 9.09
CA LEU A 100 -1.42 -2.56 9.19
C LEU A 100 -2.72 -2.13 9.89
N THR A 101 -2.63 -1.45 11.03
CA THR A 101 -3.80 -0.98 11.78
C THR A 101 -4.67 -0.06 10.93
N ARG A 102 -4.07 0.90 10.23
CA ARG A 102 -4.81 1.78 9.30
C ARG A 102 -5.50 0.99 8.20
N TYR A 103 -4.82 -0.01 7.64
CA TYR A 103 -5.41 -0.87 6.61
C TYR A 103 -6.62 -1.66 7.15
N LEU A 104 -6.48 -2.27 8.33
CA LEU A 104 -7.58 -3.01 8.97
C LEU A 104 -8.78 -2.10 9.30
N VAL A 105 -8.53 -0.89 9.81
CA VAL A 105 -9.60 0.09 10.07
C VAL A 105 -10.36 0.44 8.79
N LYS A 106 -9.66 0.59 7.65
CA LYS A 106 -10.31 0.83 6.35
C LYS A 106 -11.23 -0.31 5.94
N LEU A 107 -10.78 -1.56 6.10
CA LEU A 107 -11.60 -2.73 5.82
C LEU A 107 -12.81 -2.84 6.74
N ILE A 108 -12.66 -2.49 8.03
CA ILE A 108 -13.76 -2.48 9.00
C ILE A 108 -14.79 -1.39 8.64
N ASN A 109 -14.34 -0.24 8.17
CA ASN A 109 -15.22 0.87 7.79
C ASN A 109 -16.01 0.60 6.50
N ILE A 110 -15.47 -0.24 5.61
CA ILE A 110 -16.14 -0.68 4.39
C ILE A 110 -16.22 -2.21 4.45
N PRO A 111 -17.14 -2.78 5.24
CA PRO A 111 -17.31 -4.23 5.34
C PRO A 111 -17.54 -4.82 3.97
N GLU A 112 -17.03 -6.03 3.74
CA GLU A 112 -17.18 -6.75 2.47
C GLU A 112 -16.35 -6.20 1.30
N ALA A 113 -15.56 -5.14 1.46
CA ALA A 113 -14.55 -4.76 0.50
C ALA A 113 -13.39 -5.78 0.50
N LEU A 114 -12.92 -6.17 -0.68
CA LEU A 114 -11.72 -6.98 -0.84
C LEU A 114 -10.47 -6.14 -0.63
N GLN A 115 -10.51 -4.90 -1.11
CA GLN A 115 -9.42 -3.93 -0.98
C GLN A 115 -9.98 -2.51 -0.85
N VAL A 116 -9.28 -1.69 -0.07
CA VAL A 116 -9.57 -0.26 0.06
C VAL A 116 -8.25 0.51 0.00
N GLN A 117 -8.13 1.41 -0.98
CA GLN A 117 -7.00 2.32 -1.12
C GLN A 117 -7.49 3.75 -1.10
N GLU A 118 -6.91 4.58 -0.25
CA GLU A 118 -7.23 6.00 -0.16
C GLU A 118 -6.21 6.86 -0.90
N PHE A 119 -6.70 7.92 -1.52
CA PHE A 119 -5.92 8.94 -2.23
C PHE A 119 -6.33 10.33 -1.76
N ALA A 120 -5.52 11.33 -2.12
CA ALA A 120 -5.80 12.73 -1.83
C ALA A 120 -6.12 12.97 -0.34
N GLU A 121 -5.24 12.47 0.55
CA GLU A 121 -5.37 12.61 2.02
C GLU A 121 -6.68 12.01 2.57
N GLY A 122 -7.12 10.89 2.00
CA GLY A 122 -8.33 10.18 2.45
C GLY A 122 -9.64 10.73 1.88
N ARG A 123 -9.60 11.70 0.95
CA ARG A 123 -10.82 12.24 0.33
C ARG A 123 -11.40 11.34 -0.74
N VAL A 124 -10.56 10.55 -1.40
CA VAL A 124 -10.94 9.63 -2.48
C VAL A 124 -10.60 8.22 -2.09
N SER A 125 -11.54 7.30 -2.26
CA SER A 125 -11.33 5.85 -2.05
C SER A 125 -11.45 5.09 -3.37
N LEU A 126 -10.48 4.23 -3.64
CA LEU A 126 -10.57 3.16 -4.63
C LEU A 126 -10.88 1.88 -3.87
N VAL A 127 -11.98 1.25 -4.22
CA VAL A 127 -12.50 0.07 -3.51
C VAL A 127 -12.71 -1.06 -4.50
N VAL A 128 -12.30 -2.26 -4.12
CA VAL A 128 -12.58 -3.49 -4.86
C VAL A 128 -13.59 -4.30 -4.07
N VAL A 129 -14.69 -4.67 -4.71
CA VAL A 129 -15.79 -5.42 -4.12
C VAL A 129 -16.15 -6.59 -5.02
N ARG A 130 -16.42 -7.77 -4.47
CA ARG A 130 -17.00 -8.87 -5.23
C ARG A 130 -18.54 -8.72 -5.25
N ALA A 131 -19.12 -8.62 -6.45
CA ALA A 131 -20.55 -8.51 -6.65
C ALA A 131 -21.27 -9.80 -6.20
N GLU A 132 -22.34 -9.68 -5.43
CA GLU A 132 -23.12 -10.81 -4.92
C GLU A 132 -24.50 -10.86 -5.55
N ALA A 133 -24.98 -12.07 -5.83
CA ALA A 133 -26.33 -12.28 -6.31
C ALA A 133 -27.37 -11.64 -5.35
N GLY A 134 -28.22 -10.77 -5.89
CA GLY A 134 -29.20 -10.01 -5.11
C GLY A 134 -28.71 -8.63 -4.66
N GLY A 135 -27.49 -8.21 -5.04
CA GLY A 135 -27.08 -6.82 -4.97
C GLY A 135 -27.90 -5.95 -5.92
N PRO A 136 -28.34 -4.74 -5.53
CA PRO A 136 -29.21 -3.89 -6.34
C PRO A 136 -28.72 -3.60 -7.77
N MET A 137 -27.41 -3.49 -7.97
CA MET A 137 -26.80 -3.25 -9.28
C MET A 137 -26.39 -4.53 -10.01
N VAL A 138 -26.49 -5.70 -9.38
CA VAL A 138 -26.07 -6.97 -9.98
C VAL A 138 -27.16 -7.44 -10.96
N GLY A 139 -26.76 -7.67 -12.22
CA GLY A 139 -27.66 -7.90 -13.35
C GLY A 139 -27.98 -6.63 -14.15
N GLY A 140 -27.61 -5.46 -13.64
CA GLY A 140 -27.79 -4.17 -14.30
C GLY A 140 -26.51 -3.64 -14.96
N PRO A 141 -26.61 -2.64 -15.83
CA PRO A 141 -25.47 -2.05 -16.52
C PRO A 141 -24.67 -1.11 -15.62
N VAL A 142 -23.36 -1.05 -15.86
CA VAL A 142 -22.42 -0.16 -15.15
C VAL A 142 -22.87 1.30 -15.16
N GLY A 143 -23.47 1.75 -16.26
CA GLY A 143 -23.92 3.14 -16.43
C GLY A 143 -25.03 3.59 -15.48
N GLU A 144 -25.77 2.66 -14.87
CA GLU A 144 -26.87 2.95 -13.96
C GLU A 144 -26.43 3.30 -12.52
N LEU A 145 -25.11 3.30 -12.22
CA LEU A 145 -24.61 3.65 -10.88
C LEU A 145 -25.19 4.96 -10.37
N ASN A 146 -25.25 5.99 -11.20
CA ASN A 146 -25.79 7.29 -10.81
C ASN A 146 -27.32 7.27 -10.60
N ALA A 147 -28.05 6.38 -11.25
CA ALA A 147 -29.48 6.19 -11.01
C ALA A 147 -29.73 5.50 -9.66
N HIS A 148 -28.87 4.56 -9.28
CA HIS A 148 -28.95 3.89 -7.98
C HIS A 148 -28.50 4.80 -6.82
N ILE A 149 -27.55 5.71 -7.07
CA ILE A 149 -26.98 6.61 -6.04
C ILE A 149 -26.81 8.02 -6.64
N PRO A 150 -27.89 8.80 -6.80
CA PRO A 150 -27.87 10.07 -7.53
C PRO A 150 -26.90 11.13 -6.99
N ASN A 151 -26.62 11.10 -5.68
CA ASN A 151 -25.78 12.09 -5.00
C ASN A 151 -24.37 11.56 -4.68
N ALA A 152 -24.02 10.36 -5.15
CA ALA A 152 -22.69 9.82 -4.89
C ALA A 152 -21.73 10.24 -6.00
N CYS A 153 -20.65 10.91 -5.62
CA CYS A 153 -19.51 11.10 -6.52
C CYS A 153 -18.73 9.77 -6.60
N ALA A 154 -19.10 8.92 -7.56
CA ALA A 154 -18.52 7.61 -7.75
C ALA A 154 -18.46 7.19 -9.22
N ARG A 155 -17.47 6.37 -9.57
CA ARG A 155 -17.28 5.78 -10.91
C ARG A 155 -16.76 4.36 -10.80
N ILE A 156 -17.33 3.44 -11.58
CA ILE A 156 -16.74 2.12 -11.78
C ILE A 156 -15.56 2.28 -12.73
N ALA A 157 -14.38 1.87 -12.27
CA ALA A 157 -13.11 2.05 -12.95
C ALA A 157 -12.65 0.79 -13.69
N ALA A 158 -12.95 -0.40 -13.14
CA ALA A 158 -12.59 -1.69 -13.74
C ALA A 158 -13.56 -2.77 -13.29
N LEU A 159 -13.68 -3.81 -14.09
CA LEU A 159 -14.46 -5.00 -13.80
C LEU A 159 -13.66 -6.24 -14.20
N PHE A 160 -13.46 -7.14 -13.25
CA PHE A 160 -12.80 -8.40 -13.49
C PHE A 160 -13.79 -9.55 -13.37
N ARG A 161 -13.86 -10.37 -14.39
CA ARG A 161 -14.69 -11.58 -14.45
C ARG A 161 -13.80 -12.77 -14.71
N ARG A 162 -13.84 -13.79 -13.83
CA ARG A 162 -12.97 -14.98 -13.93
C ARG A 162 -11.50 -14.63 -14.15
N ASN A 163 -11.01 -13.66 -13.39
CA ASN A 163 -9.62 -13.17 -13.46
C ASN A 163 -9.22 -12.45 -14.76
N GLN A 164 -10.19 -12.06 -15.61
CA GLN A 164 -9.97 -11.29 -16.83
C GLN A 164 -10.54 -9.90 -16.69
N CYS A 165 -9.76 -8.88 -17.00
CA CYS A 165 -10.23 -7.50 -17.05
C CYS A 165 -11.13 -7.32 -18.27
N LEU A 166 -12.35 -6.84 -18.04
CA LEU A 166 -13.31 -6.53 -19.11
C LEU A 166 -13.15 -5.09 -19.58
N SER A 167 -13.28 -4.88 -20.88
CA SER A 167 -13.48 -3.54 -21.43
C SER A 167 -14.88 -3.07 -21.08
N ILE A 168 -14.98 -2.11 -20.15
CA ILE A 168 -16.27 -1.64 -19.64
C ILE A 168 -16.81 -0.49 -20.47
N THR A 169 -18.11 -0.56 -20.76
CA THR A 169 -18.93 0.52 -21.31
C THR A 169 -20.11 0.77 -20.38
N GLY A 170 -20.87 1.84 -20.61
CA GLY A 170 -22.10 2.09 -19.82
C GLY A 170 -23.08 0.93 -19.83
N ASN A 171 -23.09 0.12 -20.90
CA ASN A 171 -23.99 -1.02 -21.08
C ASN A 171 -23.44 -2.36 -20.58
N THR A 172 -22.20 -2.38 -20.08
CA THR A 172 -21.59 -3.61 -19.53
C THR A 172 -22.37 -4.04 -18.29
N LEU A 173 -22.88 -5.26 -18.27
CA LEU A 173 -23.64 -5.81 -17.14
C LEU A 173 -22.68 -6.29 -16.04
N ILE A 174 -23.06 -6.00 -14.80
CA ILE A 174 -22.38 -6.53 -13.61
C ILE A 174 -23.00 -7.89 -13.29
N GLU A 175 -22.20 -8.96 -13.26
CA GLU A 175 -22.66 -10.30 -12.90
C GLU A 175 -22.22 -10.66 -11.47
N ALA A 176 -22.94 -11.59 -10.85
CA ALA A 176 -22.56 -12.14 -9.57
C ALA A 176 -21.18 -12.84 -9.68
N GLY A 177 -20.29 -12.53 -8.76
CA GLY A 177 -18.91 -13.02 -8.76
C GLY A 177 -17.90 -12.07 -9.41
N ASP A 178 -18.34 -11.04 -10.13
CA ASP A 178 -17.44 -10.02 -10.66
C ASP A 178 -16.72 -9.28 -9.55
N GLU A 179 -15.45 -8.99 -9.75
CA GLU A 179 -14.69 -8.05 -8.92
C GLU A 179 -14.79 -6.66 -9.54
N VAL A 180 -15.58 -5.82 -8.88
CA VAL A 180 -15.87 -4.45 -9.33
C VAL A 180 -14.94 -3.50 -8.60
N THR A 181 -14.11 -2.79 -9.36
CA THR A 181 -13.28 -1.70 -8.84
C THR A 181 -13.98 -0.38 -9.11
N PHE A 182 -14.21 0.40 -8.08
CA PHE A 182 -14.77 1.74 -8.22
C PHE A 182 -13.95 2.78 -7.47
N VAL A 183 -14.03 4.02 -7.93
CA VAL A 183 -13.49 5.21 -7.27
C VAL A 183 -14.65 6.03 -6.77
N ALA A 184 -14.60 6.48 -5.52
CA ALA A 184 -15.65 7.29 -4.93
C ALA A 184 -15.06 8.32 -3.93
N ASP A 185 -15.84 9.38 -3.65
CA ASP A 185 -15.64 10.16 -2.42
C ASP A 185 -15.69 9.20 -1.23
N ALA A 186 -14.73 9.34 -0.31
CA ALA A 186 -14.57 8.41 0.83
C ALA A 186 -15.86 8.27 1.66
N ARG A 187 -16.67 9.34 1.75
CA ARG A 187 -17.96 9.36 2.45
C ARG A 187 -19.02 8.48 1.77
N HIS A 188 -18.89 8.25 0.47
CA HIS A 188 -19.84 7.48 -0.34
C HIS A 188 -19.37 6.04 -0.61
N ALA A 189 -18.13 5.70 -0.33
CA ALA A 189 -17.54 4.40 -0.64
C ALA A 189 -18.37 3.22 -0.08
N ARG A 190 -18.81 3.33 1.18
CA ARG A 190 -19.67 2.32 1.80
C ARG A 190 -21.03 2.20 1.11
N LEU A 191 -21.63 3.32 0.72
CA LEU A 191 -22.92 3.32 0.04
C LEU A 191 -22.84 2.62 -1.32
N VAL A 192 -21.79 2.89 -2.10
CA VAL A 192 -21.53 2.19 -3.38
C VAL A 192 -21.35 0.70 -3.15
N THR A 193 -20.57 0.31 -2.14
CA THR A 193 -20.37 -1.11 -1.78
C THR A 193 -21.70 -1.84 -1.56
N THR A 194 -22.65 -1.22 -0.85
CA THR A 194 -23.96 -1.84 -0.58
C THR A 194 -24.81 -2.07 -1.84
N GLN A 195 -24.53 -1.39 -2.95
CA GLN A 195 -25.24 -1.65 -4.21
C GLN A 195 -24.78 -2.92 -4.92
N LEU A 196 -23.58 -3.39 -4.61
CA LEU A 196 -22.96 -4.59 -5.18
C LEU A 196 -23.14 -5.82 -4.29
N LYS A 197 -23.60 -5.62 -3.06
CA LYS A 197 -23.75 -6.66 -2.06
C LYS A 197 -25.22 -7.01 -1.79
N ARG A 198 -25.48 -8.25 -1.41
CA ARG A 198 -26.80 -8.68 -0.98
C ARG A 198 -27.15 -7.96 0.33
N ARG A 199 -28.31 -7.32 0.40
CA ARG A 199 -28.79 -6.76 1.66
C ARG A 199 -28.94 -7.88 2.68
N ALA A 200 -28.24 -7.77 3.81
CA ALA A 200 -28.52 -8.65 4.97
C ALA A 200 -30.01 -8.49 5.31
N LYS A 201 -30.74 -9.61 5.40
CA LYS A 201 -32.09 -9.56 5.98
C LYS A 201 -31.93 -9.08 7.42
N ALA A 202 -32.59 -7.96 7.75
CA ALA A 202 -32.73 -7.50 9.13
C ALA A 202 -33.51 -8.54 9.94
#